data_a6ec2186366b6f49edff841553d62721
#
_entry.id   a6ec2186366b6f49edff841553d62721
#
_cell.length_a   1.000
_cell.length_b   1.000
_cell.length_c   1.000
_cell.angle_alpha   90.00
_cell.angle_beta   90.00
_cell.angle_gamma   90.00
#
_symmetry.space_group_name_H-M   'P 1'
#
loop_
_entity.id
_entity.type
_entity.pdbx_description
1 polymer ?
#
loop_
_entity_poly.entity_id
_entity_poly.type
_entity_poly.pdbx_seq_one_letter_code
_entity_poly.pdbx_strand_id
1 'polypeptide(L)'
;WHAALRYDYTPTFRPLRPFAKASGSSPWADFLRRYTFTPWPSRLILETSMGRRYDEEQLRSLGDELSGTRLPATFAQQFIWNRRLQLNWNPIRSLQLAFNSGTDARIEEPHVQVNRQLQPDTWRAWRDSVGQSIREGGTPVHYAQQASLSYQLPTADIAPLSFIRSQLSYSSAYSWDRGAVLPDPTIRLAHTLTAQGALESTTQLQLRQLYQHIPALARLERRFGTAGMTASEGRGKKAKGVTDGNELID
;
A
#
# COMPACT_ATOMS: atom_id res chain seq x y z
N TRP A 1 -26.29 0.21 13.51
CA TRP A 1 -26.03 -0.81 12.51
C TRP A 1 -24.75 -0.50 11.74
N HIS A 2 -24.15 -1.53 11.18
CA HIS A 2 -22.95 -1.44 10.35
C HIS A 2 -23.10 -2.38 9.16
N ALA A 3 -22.71 -1.91 7.99
CA ALA A 3 -22.68 -2.72 6.77
C ALA A 3 -21.32 -2.50 6.08
N ALA A 4 -20.72 -3.57 5.59
CA ALA A 4 -19.47 -3.51 4.86
C ALA A 4 -19.52 -4.40 3.62
N LEU A 5 -18.92 -3.91 2.54
CA LEU A 5 -18.74 -4.64 1.29
C LEU A 5 -17.28 -4.55 0.90
N ARG A 6 -16.69 -5.68 0.57
CA ARG A 6 -15.35 -5.77 -0.01
C ARG A 6 -15.42 -6.53 -1.33
N TYR A 7 -14.85 -5.93 -2.35
CA TYR A 7 -14.68 -6.53 -3.65
C TYR A 7 -13.18 -6.64 -3.95
N ASP A 8 -12.70 -7.85 -4.18
CA ASP A 8 -11.30 -8.14 -4.50
C ASP A 8 -11.24 -8.74 -5.90
N TYR A 9 -10.62 -8.03 -6.81
CA TYR A 9 -10.49 -8.40 -8.21
C TYR A 9 -9.03 -8.66 -8.55
N THR A 10 -8.72 -9.90 -8.85
CA THR A 10 -7.38 -10.37 -9.24
C THR A 10 -7.45 -11.02 -10.62
N PRO A 11 -7.41 -10.21 -11.68
CA PRO A 11 -7.51 -10.74 -13.04
C PRO A 11 -6.25 -11.52 -13.44
N THR A 12 -6.46 -12.66 -14.08
CA THR A 12 -5.40 -13.44 -14.69
C THR A 12 -5.36 -13.16 -16.19
N PHE A 13 -4.46 -12.28 -16.61
CA PHE A 13 -4.26 -11.98 -18.03
C PHE A 13 -2.93 -12.51 -18.51
N ARG A 14 -2.90 -12.93 -19.78
CA ARG A 14 -1.64 -13.26 -20.45
C ARG A 14 -0.91 -11.96 -20.80
N PRO A 15 0.35 -11.80 -20.38
CA PRO A 15 1.13 -10.63 -20.74
C PRO A 15 1.30 -10.54 -22.26
N LEU A 16 1.13 -9.35 -22.79
CA LEU A 16 1.38 -9.05 -24.20
C LEU A 16 2.89 -9.04 -24.46
N ARG A 17 3.30 -9.55 -25.61
CA ARG A 17 4.70 -9.52 -26.08
C ARG A 17 4.77 -8.75 -27.40
N PRO A 18 4.74 -7.41 -27.36
CA PRO A 18 4.66 -6.61 -28.57
C PRO A 18 5.85 -6.80 -29.51
N PHE A 19 7.01 -7.14 -28.97
CA PHE A 19 8.26 -7.30 -29.70
C PHE A 19 8.69 -8.76 -29.86
N ALA A 20 7.79 -9.74 -29.75
CA ALA A 20 8.13 -11.17 -29.86
C ALA A 20 8.78 -11.54 -31.21
N LYS A 21 8.48 -10.80 -32.28
CA LYS A 21 8.98 -11.00 -33.63
C LYS A 21 10.17 -10.09 -33.98
N ALA A 22 10.77 -9.40 -33.01
CA ALA A 22 11.94 -8.57 -33.31
C ALA A 22 13.09 -9.42 -33.86
N SER A 23 13.56 -9.07 -35.05
CA SER A 23 14.67 -9.74 -35.73
C SER A 23 15.98 -9.05 -35.34
N GLY A 24 17.03 -9.85 -35.17
CA GLY A 24 18.39 -9.38 -34.86
C GLY A 24 19.08 -10.29 -33.85
N SER A 25 20.41 -10.35 -33.91
CA SER A 25 21.27 -11.09 -32.97
C SER A 25 21.94 -10.19 -31.94
N SER A 26 21.50 -8.93 -31.81
CA SER A 26 22.07 -8.00 -30.84
C SER A 26 21.48 -8.23 -29.42
N PRO A 27 22.23 -7.93 -28.35
CA PRO A 27 21.72 -8.01 -26.95
C PRO A 27 20.45 -7.20 -26.72
N TRP A 28 20.27 -6.10 -27.46
CA TRP A 28 19.08 -5.28 -27.45
C TRP A 28 17.85 -5.94 -28.07
N ALA A 29 18.06 -6.72 -29.15
CA ALA A 29 16.98 -7.48 -29.76
C ALA A 29 16.50 -8.60 -28.83
N ASP A 30 17.41 -9.25 -28.11
CA ASP A 30 17.07 -10.24 -27.07
C ASP A 30 16.29 -9.63 -25.90
N PHE A 31 16.71 -8.47 -25.46
CA PHE A 31 15.97 -7.70 -24.44
C PHE A 31 14.54 -7.36 -24.90
N LEU A 32 14.39 -6.81 -26.11
CA LEU A 32 13.07 -6.48 -26.67
C LEU A 32 12.17 -7.71 -26.82
N ARG A 33 12.69 -8.85 -27.23
CA ARG A 33 11.90 -10.10 -27.34
C ARG A 33 11.38 -10.60 -26.01
N ARG A 34 12.11 -10.36 -24.92
CA ARG A 34 11.71 -10.72 -23.56
C ARG A 34 10.76 -9.71 -22.92
N TYR A 35 10.60 -8.55 -23.55
CA TYR A 35 9.73 -7.50 -23.03
C TYR A 35 8.27 -7.95 -22.99
N THR A 36 7.68 -7.86 -21.84
CA THR A 36 6.27 -8.21 -21.61
C THR A 36 5.54 -7.03 -21.02
N PHE A 37 4.34 -6.78 -21.51
CA PHE A 37 3.48 -5.71 -21.06
C PHE A 37 2.14 -6.27 -20.57
N THR A 38 1.71 -5.88 -19.39
CA THR A 38 0.43 -6.26 -18.80
C THR A 38 -0.44 -4.99 -18.67
N PRO A 39 -1.48 -4.82 -19.52
CA PRO A 39 -2.28 -3.59 -19.55
C PRO A 39 -3.22 -3.46 -18.34
N TRP A 40 -3.52 -4.56 -17.66
CA TRP A 40 -4.48 -4.60 -16.56
C TRP A 40 -3.78 -4.64 -15.20
N PRO A 41 -4.41 -4.08 -14.15
CA PRO A 41 -3.89 -4.18 -12.80
C PRO A 41 -3.80 -5.64 -12.34
N SER A 42 -2.79 -5.95 -11.55
CA SER A 42 -2.62 -7.27 -10.95
C SER A 42 -3.61 -7.53 -9.81
N ARG A 43 -4.02 -6.47 -9.13
CA ARG A 43 -5.04 -6.54 -8.08
C ARG A 43 -5.75 -5.20 -7.90
N LEU A 44 -7.06 -5.26 -7.74
CA LEU A 44 -7.92 -4.13 -7.41
C LEU A 44 -8.81 -4.53 -6.23
N ILE A 45 -8.72 -3.79 -5.14
CA ILE A 45 -9.58 -3.97 -3.97
C ILE A 45 -10.41 -2.72 -3.78
N LEU A 46 -11.72 -2.91 -3.69
CA LEU A 46 -12.68 -1.88 -3.34
C LEU A 46 -13.34 -2.28 -2.02
N GLU A 47 -13.22 -1.42 -1.03
CA GLU A 47 -13.87 -1.60 0.26
C GLU A 47 -14.79 -0.41 0.51
N THR A 48 -15.99 -0.70 0.94
CA THR A 48 -16.93 0.31 1.40
C THR A 48 -17.61 -0.16 2.67
N SER A 49 -17.71 0.72 3.66
CA SER A 49 -18.42 0.42 4.89
C SER A 49 -19.23 1.62 5.34
N MET A 50 -20.44 1.35 5.77
CA MET A 50 -21.35 2.34 6.33
C MET A 50 -21.69 1.95 7.77
N GLY A 51 -21.59 2.90 8.68
CA GLY A 51 -21.94 2.72 10.08
C GLY A 51 -22.82 3.86 10.56
N ARG A 52 -23.99 3.52 11.10
CA ARG A 52 -24.88 4.51 11.73
C ARG A 52 -25.05 4.19 13.19
N ARG A 53 -24.74 5.16 14.03
CA ARG A 53 -24.98 5.14 15.47
C ARG A 53 -26.01 6.22 15.81
N TYR A 54 -26.98 5.84 16.62
CA TYR A 54 -28.00 6.72 17.16
C TYR A 54 -28.09 6.45 18.66
N ASP A 55 -27.83 7.46 19.46
CA ASP A 55 -27.94 7.40 20.90
C ASP A 55 -28.97 8.46 21.32
N GLU A 56 -29.89 8.07 22.16
CA GLU A 56 -30.91 8.96 22.77
C GLU A 56 -30.80 8.86 24.26
N GLU A 57 -30.62 9.98 24.92
CA GLU A 57 -30.51 10.07 26.37
C GLU A 57 -31.55 11.03 26.90
N GLN A 58 -32.35 10.58 27.87
CA GLN A 58 -33.29 11.40 28.58
C GLN A 58 -32.99 11.31 30.07
N LEU A 59 -32.59 12.44 30.66
CA LEU A 59 -32.35 12.54 32.10
C LEU A 59 -33.69 12.62 32.83
N ARG A 60 -33.83 11.80 33.87
CA ARG A 60 -34.96 11.84 34.78
C ARG A 60 -34.60 12.66 36.01
N SER A 61 -35.36 13.71 36.28
CA SER A 61 -35.25 14.43 37.54
C SER A 61 -35.86 13.59 38.67
N LEU A 62 -35.06 13.22 39.66
CA LEU A 62 -35.52 12.46 40.84
C LEU A 62 -36.10 13.36 41.94
N GLY A 63 -35.97 14.69 41.83
CA GLY A 63 -36.32 15.64 42.86
C GLY A 63 -37.71 16.29 42.72
N ASP A 64 -38.41 16.04 41.60
CA ASP A 64 -39.62 16.80 41.28
C ASP A 64 -40.77 15.86 40.83
N GLU A 65 -41.23 15.00 41.78
CA GLU A 65 -42.34 14.10 41.52
C GLU A 65 -43.68 14.85 41.28
N LEU A 66 -43.70 16.15 41.55
CA LEU A 66 -44.93 16.97 41.47
C LEU A 66 -45.02 17.83 40.20
N SER A 67 -43.93 18.11 39.52
CA SER A 67 -43.95 19.09 38.40
C SER A 67 -44.19 18.49 37.02
N GLY A 68 -44.12 17.17 36.85
CA GLY A 68 -44.40 16.52 35.58
C GLY A 68 -43.51 16.96 34.41
N THR A 69 -42.52 17.79 34.67
CA THR A 69 -41.62 18.37 33.67
C THR A 69 -40.57 17.33 33.25
N ARG A 70 -40.76 16.73 32.09
CA ARG A 70 -39.77 15.87 31.49
C ARG A 70 -38.67 16.74 30.87
N LEU A 71 -37.42 16.46 31.25
CA LEU A 71 -36.27 17.07 30.57
C LEU A 71 -36.25 16.65 29.12
N PRO A 72 -35.88 17.55 28.21
CA PRO A 72 -35.79 17.20 26.80
C PRO A 72 -34.75 16.08 26.56
N ALA A 73 -35.08 15.18 25.68
CA ALA A 73 -34.13 14.14 25.25
C ALA A 73 -33.03 14.76 24.40
N THR A 74 -31.80 14.36 24.66
CA THR A 74 -30.64 14.69 23.83
C THR A 74 -30.36 13.55 22.86
N PHE A 75 -29.97 13.89 21.64
CA PHE A 75 -29.71 12.92 20.59
C PHE A 75 -28.26 13.06 20.11
N ALA A 76 -27.54 11.94 20.01
CA ALA A 76 -26.26 11.87 19.31
C ALA A 76 -26.42 10.96 18.08
N GLN A 77 -26.16 11.53 16.94
CA GLN A 77 -26.28 10.84 15.64
C GLN A 77 -24.94 10.87 14.94
N GLN A 78 -24.50 9.73 14.47
CA GLN A 78 -23.30 9.60 13.69
C GLN A 78 -23.55 8.62 12.55
N PHE A 79 -23.41 9.10 11.33
CA PHE A 79 -23.51 8.26 10.16
C PHE A 79 -22.25 8.47 9.29
N ILE A 80 -21.38 7.45 9.24
CA ILE A 80 -20.09 7.49 8.57
C ILE A 80 -20.12 6.50 7.40
N TRP A 81 -19.55 6.93 6.29
CA TRP A 81 -19.31 6.13 5.10
C TRP A 81 -17.83 6.14 4.75
N ASN A 82 -17.17 5.00 4.95
CA ASN A 82 -15.77 4.81 4.61
C ASN A 82 -15.65 4.09 3.27
N ARG A 83 -14.78 4.59 2.41
CA ARG A 83 -14.48 4.03 1.09
C ARG A 83 -12.98 3.90 0.94
N ARG A 84 -12.51 2.75 0.50
CA ARG A 84 -11.09 2.47 0.26
C ARG A 84 -10.90 1.81 -1.08
N LEU A 85 -9.88 2.26 -1.78
CA LEU A 85 -9.43 1.73 -3.05
C LEU A 85 -7.97 1.33 -2.92
N GLN A 86 -7.63 0.10 -3.29
CA GLN A 86 -6.26 -0.37 -3.41
C GLN A 86 -6.04 -0.91 -4.81
N LEU A 87 -5.01 -0.43 -5.47
CA LEU A 87 -4.64 -0.82 -6.82
C LEU A 87 -3.17 -1.24 -6.82
N ASN A 88 -2.89 -2.47 -7.28
CA ASN A 88 -1.54 -2.92 -7.59
C ASN A 88 -1.45 -3.23 -9.08
N TRP A 89 -0.43 -2.68 -9.72
CA TRP A 89 -0.24 -2.86 -11.14
C TRP A 89 1.23 -3.04 -11.48
N ASN A 90 1.50 -4.09 -12.23
CA ASN A 90 2.84 -4.42 -12.74
C ASN A 90 2.79 -4.40 -14.27
N PRO A 91 2.84 -3.20 -14.91
CA PRO A 91 2.72 -3.09 -16.37
C PRO A 91 3.86 -3.81 -17.10
N ILE A 92 5.04 -3.81 -16.53
CA ILE A 92 6.22 -4.55 -17.01
C ILE A 92 6.88 -5.24 -15.80
N ARG A 93 7.73 -6.24 -16.07
CA ARG A 93 8.42 -7.00 -15.01
C ARG A 93 9.23 -6.13 -14.04
N SER A 94 9.80 -5.05 -14.58
CA SER A 94 10.69 -4.15 -13.83
C SER A 94 9.98 -2.98 -13.19
N LEU A 95 8.67 -2.79 -13.38
CA LEU A 95 7.90 -1.66 -12.87
C LEU A 95 6.73 -2.15 -12.03
N GLN A 96 6.69 -1.70 -10.79
CA GLN A 96 5.61 -1.95 -9.86
C GLN A 96 4.98 -0.63 -9.44
N LEU A 97 3.68 -0.57 -9.53
CA LEU A 97 2.85 0.56 -9.13
C LEU A 97 1.88 0.09 -8.04
N ALA A 98 1.82 0.80 -6.94
CA ALA A 98 0.80 0.61 -5.93
C ALA A 98 0.15 1.97 -5.62
N PHE A 99 -1.17 1.97 -5.57
CA PHE A 99 -1.97 3.13 -5.25
C PHE A 99 -3.02 2.74 -4.22
N ASN A 100 -3.09 3.51 -3.14
CA ASN A 100 -4.08 3.37 -2.09
C ASN A 100 -4.79 4.71 -1.91
N SER A 101 -6.11 4.66 -1.78
CA SER A 101 -6.91 5.85 -1.50
C SER A 101 -7.99 5.50 -0.48
N GLY A 102 -8.22 6.40 0.46
CA GLY A 102 -9.25 6.29 1.49
C GLY A 102 -10.03 7.60 1.62
N THR A 103 -11.34 7.48 1.76
CA THR A 103 -12.23 8.61 2.01
C THR A 103 -13.16 8.24 3.15
N ASP A 104 -13.17 9.05 4.18
CA ASP A 104 -14.16 8.99 5.25
C ASP A 104 -15.12 10.16 5.07
N ALA A 105 -16.40 9.84 4.85
CA ALA A 105 -17.44 10.83 4.61
C ALA A 105 -18.52 10.71 5.69
N ARG A 106 -19.08 11.86 6.07
CA ARG A 106 -20.25 11.92 6.91
C ARG A 106 -21.48 11.99 6.02
N ILE A 107 -22.48 11.20 6.33
CA ILE A 107 -23.83 11.35 5.77
C ILE A 107 -24.56 12.33 6.64
N GLU A 108 -25.02 13.42 6.05
CA GLU A 108 -25.75 14.45 6.76
C GLU A 108 -27.14 13.97 7.13
N GLU A 109 -27.45 14.00 8.42
CA GLU A 109 -28.77 13.67 8.97
C GLU A 109 -29.34 14.90 9.69
N PRO A 110 -30.64 15.22 9.53
CA PRO A 110 -31.30 16.20 10.38
C PRO A 110 -31.24 15.77 11.85
N HIS A 111 -30.88 16.68 12.74
CA HIS A 111 -30.86 16.45 14.20
C HIS A 111 -32.26 16.47 14.76
N VAL A 112 -33.05 15.45 14.46
CA VAL A 112 -34.43 15.31 14.92
C VAL A 112 -34.68 13.88 15.36
N GLN A 113 -35.61 13.72 16.32
CA GLN A 113 -36.07 12.39 16.66
C GLN A 113 -36.81 11.76 15.48
N VAL A 114 -36.31 10.64 14.98
CA VAL A 114 -36.88 9.97 13.82
C VAL A 114 -37.68 8.75 14.27
N ASN A 115 -39.00 8.89 14.31
CA ASN A 115 -39.89 7.78 14.58
C ASN A 115 -40.92 7.67 13.47
N ARG A 116 -40.85 6.57 12.71
CA ARG A 116 -41.75 6.32 11.57
C ARG A 116 -43.24 6.24 11.97
N GLN A 117 -43.53 5.74 13.18
CA GLN A 117 -44.89 5.53 13.64
C GLN A 117 -45.53 6.80 14.21
N LEU A 118 -44.72 7.57 14.96
CA LEU A 118 -45.21 8.77 15.63
C LEU A 118 -45.14 10.02 14.75
N GLN A 119 -44.15 10.09 13.83
CA GLN A 119 -43.90 11.27 13.01
C GLN A 119 -43.57 10.87 11.56
N PRO A 120 -44.56 10.44 10.77
CA PRO A 120 -44.32 9.94 9.44
C PRO A 120 -43.75 10.98 8.46
N ASP A 121 -44.08 12.25 8.63
CA ASP A 121 -43.56 13.33 7.75
C ASP A 121 -42.10 13.65 8.05
N THR A 122 -41.72 13.72 9.34
CA THR A 122 -40.32 13.87 9.78
C THR A 122 -39.48 12.69 9.28
N TRP A 123 -40.02 11.49 9.34
CA TRP A 123 -39.32 10.32 8.84
C TRP A 123 -39.11 10.36 7.31
N ARG A 124 -40.09 10.85 6.54
CA ARG A 124 -39.96 11.04 5.09
C ARG A 124 -38.88 12.07 4.76
N ALA A 125 -38.91 13.23 5.40
CA ALA A 125 -37.92 14.28 5.23
C ALA A 125 -36.50 13.79 5.57
N TRP A 126 -36.36 13.06 6.68
CA TRP A 126 -35.10 12.42 7.06
C TRP A 126 -34.60 11.44 5.99
N ARG A 127 -35.48 10.53 5.53
CA ARG A 127 -35.14 9.54 4.50
C ARG A 127 -34.66 10.21 3.20
N ASP A 128 -35.34 11.27 2.80
CA ASP A 128 -35.04 11.97 1.55
C ASP A 128 -33.71 12.74 1.67
N SER A 129 -33.44 13.40 2.81
CA SER A 129 -32.19 14.04 3.10
C SER A 129 -31.01 13.06 3.13
N VAL A 130 -31.15 11.93 3.84
CA VAL A 130 -30.14 10.88 3.88
C VAL A 130 -29.92 10.25 2.50
N GLY A 131 -31.00 10.01 1.77
CA GLY A 131 -30.94 9.48 0.39
C GLY A 131 -30.20 10.42 -0.55
N GLN A 132 -30.41 11.72 -0.43
CA GLN A 132 -29.69 12.74 -1.19
C GLN A 132 -28.22 12.76 -0.80
N SER A 133 -27.90 12.80 0.49
CA SER A 133 -26.50 12.78 0.99
C SER A 133 -25.74 11.53 0.53
N ILE A 134 -26.37 10.35 0.54
CA ILE A 134 -25.77 9.13 -0.01
C ILE A 134 -25.52 9.25 -1.52
N ARG A 135 -26.49 9.80 -2.28
CA ARG A 135 -26.35 9.98 -3.73
C ARG A 135 -25.21 10.95 -4.08
N GLU A 136 -25.01 11.96 -3.28
CA GLU A 136 -23.93 12.94 -3.41
C GLU A 136 -22.57 12.41 -2.91
N GLY A 137 -22.55 11.22 -2.29
CA GLY A 137 -21.31 10.59 -1.76
C GLY A 137 -20.96 10.99 -0.35
N GLY A 138 -21.87 11.69 0.36
CA GLY A 138 -21.65 12.24 1.69
C GLY A 138 -20.69 13.44 1.70
N THR A 139 -20.57 14.06 2.87
CA THR A 139 -19.64 15.16 3.11
C THR A 139 -18.27 14.59 3.50
N PRO A 140 -17.21 14.71 2.66
CA PRO A 140 -15.88 14.20 3.03
C PRO A 140 -15.36 14.91 4.28
N VAL A 141 -14.84 14.12 5.21
CA VAL A 141 -14.23 14.60 6.46
C VAL A 141 -12.73 14.37 6.43
N HIS A 142 -12.33 13.21 5.94
CA HIS A 142 -10.94 12.83 5.77
C HIS A 142 -10.74 12.19 4.39
N TYR A 143 -9.67 12.57 3.73
CA TYR A 143 -9.23 11.96 2.49
C TYR A 143 -7.73 11.71 2.56
N ALA A 144 -7.30 10.51 2.24
CA ALA A 144 -5.89 10.17 2.14
C ALA A 144 -5.62 9.36 0.87
N GLN A 145 -4.50 9.64 0.23
CA GLN A 145 -4.00 8.83 -0.88
C GLN A 145 -2.51 8.60 -0.74
N GLN A 146 -2.07 7.44 -1.16
CA GLN A 146 -0.67 7.07 -1.20
C GLN A 146 -0.38 6.37 -2.53
N ALA A 147 0.65 6.82 -3.21
CA ALA A 147 1.14 6.19 -4.42
C ALA A 147 2.60 5.80 -4.25
N SER A 148 2.96 4.63 -4.71
CA SER A 148 4.35 4.18 -4.78
C SER A 148 4.64 3.57 -6.13
N LEU A 149 5.82 3.88 -6.64
CA LEU A 149 6.37 3.36 -7.89
C LEU A 149 7.75 2.81 -7.58
N SER A 150 8.00 1.58 -7.97
CA SER A 150 9.32 0.95 -7.91
C SER A 150 9.72 0.48 -9.31
N TYR A 151 10.81 1.00 -9.80
CA TYR A 151 11.35 0.65 -11.11
C TYR A 151 12.75 0.06 -10.96
N GLN A 152 12.90 -1.19 -11.32
CA GLN A 152 14.19 -1.86 -11.39
C GLN A 152 14.70 -1.79 -12.82
N LEU A 153 15.84 -1.13 -13.04
CA LEU A 153 16.43 -1.06 -14.38
C LEU A 153 16.82 -2.47 -14.84
N PRO A 154 16.37 -2.89 -16.02
CA PRO A 154 16.63 -4.24 -16.55
C PRO A 154 18.05 -4.38 -17.12
N THR A 155 19.04 -3.81 -16.44
CA THR A 155 20.45 -3.85 -16.84
C THR A 155 21.03 -5.25 -16.81
N ALA A 156 20.49 -6.13 -15.96
CA ALA A 156 20.90 -7.54 -15.90
C ALA A 156 20.60 -8.31 -17.19
N ASP A 157 19.58 -7.89 -17.95
CA ASP A 157 19.17 -8.53 -19.21
C ASP A 157 20.02 -8.06 -20.40
N ILE A 158 20.84 -7.02 -20.22
CA ILE A 158 21.70 -6.42 -21.24
C ILE A 158 23.15 -6.77 -20.91
N ALA A 159 23.73 -7.71 -21.62
CA ALA A 159 25.08 -8.25 -21.32
C ALA A 159 26.15 -7.20 -20.95
N PRO A 160 26.33 -6.08 -21.67
CA PRO A 160 27.37 -5.10 -21.34
C PRO A 160 27.05 -4.29 -20.06
N LEU A 161 25.81 -4.29 -19.58
CA LEU A 161 25.35 -3.52 -18.40
C LEU A 161 25.01 -4.41 -17.20
N SER A 162 25.23 -5.72 -17.29
CA SER A 162 24.84 -6.70 -16.28
C SER A 162 25.49 -6.50 -14.91
N PHE A 163 26.63 -5.77 -14.86
CA PHE A 163 27.33 -5.41 -13.63
C PHE A 163 26.69 -4.26 -12.85
N ILE A 164 25.70 -3.57 -13.43
CA ILE A 164 24.97 -2.47 -12.81
C ILE A 164 23.60 -2.99 -12.38
N ARG A 165 23.25 -2.81 -11.13
CA ARG A 165 21.89 -3.01 -10.63
C ARG A 165 21.40 -1.69 -10.07
N SER A 166 20.38 -1.12 -10.68
CA SER A 166 19.80 0.15 -10.23
C SER A 166 18.31 0.00 -10.02
N GLN A 167 17.86 0.53 -8.92
CA GLN A 167 16.45 0.62 -8.55
C GLN A 167 16.11 2.07 -8.27
N LEU A 168 15.01 2.51 -8.84
CA LEU A 168 14.41 3.81 -8.61
C LEU A 168 13.08 3.59 -7.89
N SER A 169 12.89 4.24 -6.75
CA SER A 169 11.62 4.23 -6.03
C SER A 169 11.11 5.64 -5.83
N TYR A 170 9.83 5.82 -6.09
CA TYR A 170 9.10 7.05 -5.84
C TYR A 170 7.93 6.74 -4.94
N SER A 171 7.77 7.52 -3.89
CA SER A 171 6.61 7.46 -3.00
C SER A 171 6.01 8.83 -2.82
N SER A 172 4.69 8.90 -2.80
CA SER A 172 3.96 10.12 -2.48
C SER A 172 2.80 9.81 -1.56
N ALA A 173 2.55 10.70 -0.63
CA ALA A 173 1.41 10.65 0.26
C ALA A 173 0.76 12.03 0.29
N TYR A 174 -0.55 12.03 0.27
CA TYR A 174 -1.39 13.20 0.35
C TYR A 174 -2.51 12.92 1.34
N SER A 175 -2.77 13.83 2.25
CA SER A 175 -3.92 13.79 3.13
C SER A 175 -4.59 15.16 3.22
N TRP A 176 -5.89 15.12 3.33
CA TRP A 176 -6.74 16.28 3.53
C TRP A 176 -7.72 16.00 4.66
N ASP A 177 -7.78 16.90 5.62
CA ASP A 177 -8.67 16.85 6.77
C ASP A 177 -9.55 18.08 6.78
N ARG A 178 -10.84 17.85 6.93
CA ARG A 178 -11.81 18.92 7.07
C ARG A 178 -11.67 19.56 8.44
N GLY A 179 -11.60 20.89 8.48
CA GLY A 179 -11.64 21.64 9.73
C GLY A 179 -12.92 21.35 10.52
N ALA A 180 -12.81 21.23 11.83
CA ALA A 180 -13.94 20.97 12.69
C ALA A 180 -15.00 22.09 12.57
N VAL A 181 -16.26 21.69 12.56
CA VAL A 181 -17.39 22.61 12.64
C VAL A 181 -17.62 22.94 14.11
N LEU A 182 -17.41 24.19 14.49
CA LEU A 182 -17.66 24.68 15.85
C LEU A 182 -19.12 25.08 16.03
N PRO A 183 -19.63 25.05 17.27
CA PRO A 183 -20.99 25.52 17.57
C PRO A 183 -21.21 26.99 17.16
N ASP A 184 -20.17 27.81 17.20
CA ASP A 184 -20.21 29.19 16.75
C ASP A 184 -19.96 29.24 15.22
N PRO A 185 -20.97 29.61 14.41
CA PRO A 185 -20.86 29.65 12.95
C PRO A 185 -19.91 30.76 12.43
N THR A 186 -19.51 31.70 13.28
CA THR A 186 -18.56 32.76 12.91
C THR A 186 -17.12 32.26 12.88
N ILE A 187 -16.82 31.16 13.61
CA ILE A 187 -15.50 30.58 13.68
C ILE A 187 -15.44 29.39 12.72
N ARG A 188 -14.68 29.54 11.63
CA ARG A 188 -14.42 28.47 10.66
C ARG A 188 -12.97 28.02 10.80
N LEU A 189 -12.75 26.77 11.22
CA LEU A 189 -11.43 26.18 11.21
C LEU A 189 -11.03 25.83 9.77
N ALA A 190 -9.80 26.16 9.42
CA ALA A 190 -9.25 25.84 8.11
C ALA A 190 -9.11 24.31 7.94
N HIS A 191 -9.20 23.89 6.69
CA HIS A 191 -8.87 22.52 6.31
C HIS A 191 -7.36 22.34 6.38
N THR A 192 -6.94 21.15 6.79
CA THR A 192 -5.53 20.79 6.82
C THR A 192 -5.20 19.94 5.60
N LEU A 193 -4.16 20.31 4.90
CA LEU A 193 -3.64 19.58 3.75
C LEU A 193 -2.18 19.25 4.00
N THR A 194 -1.84 17.97 3.88
CA THR A 194 -0.46 17.50 3.97
C THR A 194 -0.11 16.77 2.69
N ALA A 195 1.01 17.15 2.07
CA ALA A 195 1.54 16.50 0.88
C ALA A 195 3.02 16.24 1.08
N GLN A 196 3.46 15.03 0.77
CA GLN A 196 4.87 14.64 0.84
C GLN A 196 5.20 13.73 -0.35
N GLY A 197 6.44 13.83 -0.80
CA GLY A 197 6.96 12.98 -1.87
C GLY A 197 8.43 12.68 -1.60
N ALA A 198 8.85 11.47 -1.93
CA ALA A 198 10.25 11.05 -1.85
C ALA A 198 10.64 10.28 -3.10
N LEU A 199 11.81 10.60 -3.62
CA LEU A 199 12.45 9.90 -4.73
C LEU A 199 13.76 9.33 -4.22
N GLU A 200 13.92 8.02 -4.34
CA GLU A 200 15.11 7.31 -3.93
C GLU A 200 15.69 6.53 -5.11
N SER A 201 17.00 6.59 -5.27
CA SER A 201 17.73 5.83 -6.27
C SER A 201 18.86 5.07 -5.61
N THR A 202 18.83 3.75 -5.73
CA THR A 202 19.87 2.86 -5.24
C THR A 202 20.54 2.18 -6.41
N THR A 203 21.86 2.38 -6.53
CA THR A 203 22.66 1.74 -7.60
C THR A 203 23.78 0.93 -6.96
N GLN A 204 23.86 -0.35 -7.36
CA GLN A 204 24.89 -1.29 -6.95
C GLN A 204 25.76 -1.67 -8.16
N LEU A 205 27.06 -1.54 -8.02
CA LEU A 205 28.03 -1.95 -9.02
C LEU A 205 28.66 -3.29 -8.61
N GLN A 206 28.46 -4.31 -9.41
CA GLN A 206 29.03 -5.63 -9.20
C GLN A 206 30.36 -5.74 -9.97
N LEU A 207 31.44 -5.22 -9.38
CA LEU A 207 32.77 -5.13 -10.01
C LEU A 207 33.29 -6.49 -10.48
N ARG A 208 32.96 -7.57 -9.78
CA ARG A 208 33.34 -8.92 -10.20
C ARG A 208 32.78 -9.30 -11.56
N GLN A 209 31.53 -8.93 -11.84
CA GLN A 209 30.92 -9.15 -13.15
C GLN A 209 31.54 -8.25 -14.22
N LEU A 210 31.92 -7.01 -13.85
CA LEU A 210 32.64 -6.12 -14.74
C LEU A 210 33.99 -6.72 -15.14
N TYR A 211 34.75 -7.25 -14.18
CA TYR A 211 36.04 -7.88 -14.43
C TYR A 211 35.94 -9.09 -15.37
N GLN A 212 34.87 -9.86 -15.31
CA GLN A 212 34.63 -11.01 -16.19
C GLN A 212 34.39 -10.59 -17.65
N HIS A 213 33.88 -9.37 -17.89
CA HIS A 213 33.65 -8.83 -19.22
C HIS A 213 34.95 -8.29 -19.88
N ILE A 214 35.98 -8.04 -19.10
CA ILE A 214 37.28 -7.57 -19.62
C ILE A 214 38.22 -8.77 -19.72
N PRO A 215 38.57 -9.23 -20.98
CA PRO A 215 39.34 -10.48 -21.16
C PRO A 215 40.67 -10.52 -20.45
N ALA A 216 41.32 -9.35 -20.30
CA ALA A 216 42.59 -9.23 -19.58
C ALA A 216 42.44 -9.49 -18.10
N LEU A 217 41.40 -8.93 -17.45
CA LEU A 217 41.13 -9.09 -16.03
C LEU A 217 40.57 -10.47 -15.68
N ALA A 218 39.74 -11.05 -16.57
CA ALA A 218 39.26 -12.43 -16.45
C ALA A 218 40.39 -13.47 -16.44
N ARG A 219 41.48 -13.23 -17.22
CA ARG A 219 42.67 -14.07 -17.17
C ARG A 219 43.44 -13.96 -15.86
N LEU A 220 43.52 -12.75 -15.29
CA LEU A 220 44.15 -12.50 -13.99
C LEU A 220 43.36 -13.18 -12.85
N GLU A 221 42.05 -13.07 -12.85
CA GLU A 221 41.20 -13.72 -11.84
C GLU A 221 41.33 -15.26 -11.87
N ARG A 222 41.40 -15.86 -13.07
CA ARG A 222 41.66 -17.30 -13.20
C ARG A 222 43.05 -17.72 -12.71
N ARG A 223 44.03 -16.81 -12.80
CA ARG A 223 45.42 -17.10 -12.38
C ARG A 223 45.63 -16.93 -10.87
N PHE A 224 44.92 -16.00 -10.25
CA PHE A 224 45.10 -15.66 -8.84
C PHE A 224 43.92 -16.10 -7.94
N GLY A 225 42.72 -16.29 -8.48
CA GLY A 225 41.52 -16.71 -7.72
C GLY A 225 41.59 -18.18 -7.25
N THR A 226 42.34 -19.02 -7.92
CA THR A 226 42.57 -20.43 -7.50
C THR A 226 43.73 -20.59 -6.52
N ALA A 227 44.64 -19.61 -6.46
CA ALA A 227 45.80 -19.68 -5.54
C ALA A 227 45.45 -19.45 -4.07
N GLY A 228 44.29 -18.79 -3.78
CA GLY A 228 43.83 -18.54 -2.42
C GLY A 228 43.12 -19.72 -1.77
N MET A 229 42.51 -20.62 -2.55
CA MET A 229 41.80 -21.78 -2.02
C MET A 229 42.71 -22.98 -1.72
N THR A 230 43.81 -23.12 -2.45
CA THR A 230 44.80 -24.22 -2.23
C THR A 230 45.74 -23.96 -1.06
N ALA A 231 45.88 -22.68 -0.64
CA ALA A 231 46.72 -22.34 0.53
C ALA A 231 46.05 -22.62 1.87
N SER A 232 44.71 -22.73 1.93
CA SER A 232 43.98 -23.04 3.18
C SER A 232 43.81 -24.53 3.44
N GLU A 233 43.84 -25.38 2.39
CA GLU A 233 43.75 -26.82 2.54
C GLU A 233 45.06 -27.52 2.87
N GLY A 234 46.21 -26.87 2.60
CA GLY A 234 47.54 -27.42 2.91
C GLY A 234 47.98 -27.31 4.36
N ARG A 235 47.26 -26.54 5.20
CA ARG A 235 47.68 -26.31 6.60
C ARG A 235 46.96 -27.15 7.63
N GLY A 236 46.03 -28.03 7.22
CA GLY A 236 45.23 -28.88 8.09
C GLY A 236 45.66 -30.34 8.16
N LYS A 237 46.72 -30.78 7.46
CA LYS A 237 47.10 -32.21 7.37
C LYS A 237 48.49 -32.50 7.91
N LYS A 238 48.97 -31.86 8.95
CA LYS A 238 50.19 -32.24 9.64
C LYS A 238 50.07 -32.14 11.17
N ALA A 239 49.15 -32.91 11.74
CA ALA A 239 49.15 -33.26 13.17
C ALA A 239 48.30 -34.49 13.37
N LYS A 240 48.76 -35.62 12.88
CA LYS A 240 48.31 -36.94 13.39
C LYS A 240 49.44 -37.92 13.17
N GLY A 241 50.09 -38.26 14.25
CA GLY A 241 51.04 -39.36 14.32
C GLY A 241 52.09 -39.13 15.39
N VAL A 242 51.80 -39.47 16.61
CA VAL A 242 52.68 -40.24 17.47
C VAL A 242 51.81 -40.96 18.48
N THR A 243 51.75 -42.22 18.29
CA THR A 243 51.44 -43.31 19.21
C THR A 243 52.42 -43.36 20.36
N ASP A 244 51.94 -43.84 21.49
CA ASP A 244 52.43 -44.93 22.29
C ASP A 244 51.73 -44.79 23.64
N GLY A 245 51.05 -45.78 24.18
CA GLY A 245 51.53 -47.10 24.51
C GLY A 245 51.97 -47.10 25.96
N ASN A 246 51.16 -47.66 26.79
CA ASN A 246 51.46 -48.53 27.93
C ASN A 246 50.28 -48.45 28.94
N GLU A 247 49.54 -49.51 29.05
CA GLU A 247 49.76 -50.67 29.90
C GLU A 247 49.63 -50.37 31.40
N LEU A 248 48.61 -51.05 31.98
CA LEU A 248 48.59 -51.87 33.17
C LEU A 248 48.34 -51.26 34.58
N ILE A 249 47.41 -51.97 35.24
CA ILE A 249 47.33 -52.32 36.67
C ILE A 249 46.62 -51.27 37.56
N ASP A 250 45.48 -51.49 38.08
CA ASP A 250 44.79 -52.39 38.99
C ASP A 250 43.30 -52.17 38.96
#